data_42b30f41b4014dbc70ec9cd0035fe41f
#
_entry.id   42b30f41b4014dbc70ec9cd0035fe41f
#
_cell.length_a   1.000
_cell.length_b   1.000
_cell.length_c   1.000
_cell.angle_alpha   90.00
_cell.angle_beta   90.00
_cell.angle_gamma   90.00
#
_symmetry.space_group_name_H-M   'P 1'
#
loop_
_entity.id
_entity.type
_entity.pdbx_description
1 polymer ?
#
loop_
_entity_poly.entity_id
_entity_poly.type
_entity_poly.pdbx_seq_one_letter_code
_entity_poly.pdbx_strand_id
1 'polypeptide(L)'
;MNKPGQLLVPTVIETEGRMERAYDIYSRLLKDRVIFLGEDVNEHTANLVVAQMLFLENQDPNKDIIFYINSPGGSVYDAFAIYDTMQFVKSDIQTIGIGVQASAAAFLLSSGTKGKRLLLPHSTVMIHQPSSASGRAKISDLEIDLREGLRLKKLLNEILARNTGQPISRVEKDADRDYWMTATEAVKYGLVDKVIDSRKLAEQTQKKA
;
A
#
# COMPACT_ATOMS: atom_id res chain seq x y z
N MET A 1 7.47 27.47 17.76
CA MET A 1 6.91 26.43 16.89
C MET A 1 8.02 26.00 15.93
N ASN A 2 8.67 24.87 16.21
CA ASN A 2 9.66 24.34 15.27
C ASN A 2 8.92 23.83 14.03
N LYS A 3 9.25 24.39 12.86
CA LYS A 3 8.87 23.79 11.58
C LYS A 3 9.46 22.35 11.56
N PRO A 4 8.68 21.31 11.23
CA PRO A 4 9.26 20.00 11.02
C PRO A 4 10.34 20.17 9.96
N GLY A 5 11.57 19.71 10.28
CA GLY A 5 12.70 19.81 9.38
C GLY A 5 12.33 19.14 8.06
N GLN A 6 12.43 19.87 6.96
CA GLN A 6 12.34 19.28 5.62
C GLN A 6 13.42 18.21 5.54
N LEU A 7 13.00 16.94 5.49
CA LEU A 7 13.91 15.83 5.23
C LEU A 7 14.60 16.12 3.88
N LEU A 8 15.91 16.28 3.92
CA LEU A 8 16.70 16.45 2.70
C LEU A 8 16.63 15.14 1.92
N VAL A 9 15.94 15.15 0.79
CA VAL A 9 15.93 14.02 -0.13
C VAL A 9 17.31 13.96 -0.80
N PRO A 10 18.09 12.87 -0.62
CA PRO A 10 19.42 12.78 -1.18
C PRO A 10 19.40 12.75 -2.70
N THR A 11 20.37 13.42 -3.32
CA THR A 11 20.60 13.38 -4.77
C THR A 11 21.66 12.35 -5.09
N VAL A 12 21.43 11.52 -6.10
CA VAL A 12 22.38 10.56 -6.65
C VAL A 12 22.79 11.00 -8.06
N ILE A 13 24.07 10.83 -8.39
CA ILE A 13 24.61 11.15 -9.72
C ILE A 13 24.89 9.83 -10.43
N GLU A 14 24.35 9.66 -11.62
CA GLU A 14 24.64 8.54 -12.51
C GLU A 14 25.41 9.02 -13.74
N THR A 15 26.43 8.26 -14.12
CA THR A 15 27.19 8.50 -15.34
C THR A 15 26.70 7.56 -16.43
N GLU A 16 26.02 8.09 -17.44
CA GLU A 16 25.62 7.37 -18.66
C GLU A 16 26.55 7.77 -19.81
N GLY A 17 27.57 6.95 -20.07
CA GLY A 17 28.61 7.26 -21.06
C GLY A 17 29.47 8.46 -20.62
N ARG A 18 29.32 9.60 -21.34
CA ARG A 18 30.03 10.86 -21.01
C ARG A 18 29.17 11.91 -20.33
N MET A 19 27.89 11.58 -20.06
CA MET A 19 26.96 12.51 -19.41
C MET A 19 26.69 12.09 -17.98
N GLU A 20 26.73 13.08 -17.08
CA GLU A 20 26.30 12.93 -15.68
C GLU A 20 24.86 13.44 -15.56
N ARG A 21 24.02 12.66 -14.89
CA ARG A 21 22.66 13.03 -14.58
C ARG A 21 22.42 12.94 -13.07
N ALA A 22 21.87 13.99 -12.49
CA ALA A 22 21.48 14.04 -11.11
C ALA A 22 19.99 13.67 -10.97
N TYR A 23 19.69 12.77 -10.03
CA TYR A 23 18.33 12.37 -9.68
C TYR A 23 18.16 12.49 -8.17
N ASP A 24 16.99 12.89 -7.68
CA ASP A 24 16.64 12.55 -6.31
C ASP A 24 16.44 11.04 -6.18
N ILE A 25 16.53 10.53 -4.94
CA ILE A 25 16.53 9.08 -4.71
C ILE A 25 15.21 8.41 -5.17
N TYR A 26 14.06 9.10 -5.04
CA TYR A 26 12.78 8.53 -5.47
C TYR A 26 12.65 8.49 -6.99
N SER A 27 13.07 9.57 -7.67
CA SER A 27 13.14 9.59 -9.15
C SER A 27 14.09 8.50 -9.67
N ARG A 28 15.18 8.24 -8.95
CA ARG A 28 16.10 7.16 -9.32
C ARG A 28 15.47 5.77 -9.15
N LEU A 29 14.78 5.54 -8.04
CA LEU A 29 14.05 4.29 -7.80
C LEU A 29 12.93 4.08 -8.81
N LEU A 30 12.25 5.14 -9.22
CA LEU A 30 11.21 5.08 -10.24
C LEU A 30 11.72 4.56 -11.60
N LYS A 31 12.96 4.87 -11.99
CA LYS A 31 13.61 4.27 -13.19
C LYS A 31 13.67 2.73 -13.10
N ASP A 32 13.80 2.17 -11.89
CA ASP A 32 13.79 0.74 -11.64
C ASP A 32 12.37 0.21 -11.34
N ARG A 33 11.35 1.01 -11.67
CA ARG A 33 9.93 0.70 -11.49
C ARG A 33 9.52 0.52 -10.03
N VAL A 34 10.22 1.19 -9.12
CA VAL A 34 9.95 1.16 -7.68
C VAL A 34 9.22 2.42 -7.26
N ILE A 35 8.05 2.24 -6.65
CA ILE A 35 7.24 3.27 -6.00
C ILE A 35 7.33 3.06 -4.49
N PHE A 36 7.38 4.15 -3.73
CA PHE A 36 7.48 4.10 -2.27
C PHE A 36 6.40 4.95 -1.61
N LEU A 37 5.55 4.33 -0.79
CA LEU A 37 4.60 4.98 0.10
C LEU A 37 5.12 4.88 1.53
N GLY A 38 5.74 5.97 2.03
CA GLY A 38 6.39 6.05 3.34
C GLY A 38 5.70 7.00 4.32
N GLU A 39 4.50 7.47 4.00
CA GLU A 39 3.76 8.49 4.74
C GLU A 39 2.28 8.09 4.85
N ASP A 40 1.47 8.98 5.47
CA ASP A 40 0.02 8.82 5.52
C ASP A 40 -0.59 8.81 4.11
N VAL A 41 -1.64 8.02 3.95
CA VAL A 41 -2.46 8.02 2.72
C VAL A 41 -3.36 9.25 2.74
N ASN A 42 -3.08 10.22 1.89
CA ASN A 42 -3.80 11.46 1.72
C ASN A 42 -3.84 11.85 0.23
N GLU A 43 -4.55 12.93 -0.10
CA GLU A 43 -4.70 13.41 -1.47
C GLU A 43 -3.35 13.57 -2.20
N HIS A 44 -2.35 14.16 -1.53
CA HIS A 44 -1.05 14.41 -2.14
C HIS A 44 -0.30 13.11 -2.45
N THR A 45 -0.18 12.22 -1.44
CA THR A 45 0.54 10.94 -1.60
C THR A 45 -0.17 10.01 -2.57
N ALA A 46 -1.51 10.01 -2.58
CA ALA A 46 -2.29 9.21 -3.51
C ALA A 46 -2.11 9.67 -4.96
N ASN A 47 -2.26 10.96 -5.23
CA ASN A 47 -2.06 11.52 -6.56
C ASN A 47 -0.66 11.26 -7.10
N LEU A 48 0.36 11.32 -6.23
CA LEU A 48 1.75 11.01 -6.62
C LEU A 48 1.92 9.53 -6.98
N VAL A 49 1.39 8.61 -6.16
CA VAL A 49 1.46 7.16 -6.42
C VAL A 49 0.71 6.80 -7.71
N VAL A 50 -0.50 7.34 -7.90
CA VAL A 50 -1.30 7.15 -9.12
C VAL A 50 -0.54 7.62 -10.35
N ALA A 51 0.01 8.84 -10.32
CA ALA A 51 0.78 9.38 -11.45
C ALA A 51 2.00 8.52 -11.80
N GLN A 52 2.71 8.00 -10.78
CA GLN A 52 3.85 7.10 -10.98
C GLN A 52 3.43 5.75 -11.58
N MET A 53 2.31 5.17 -11.14
CA MET A 53 1.78 3.92 -11.71
C MET A 53 1.41 4.08 -13.18
N LEU A 54 0.68 5.14 -13.53
CA LEU A 54 0.30 5.44 -14.92
C LEU A 54 1.52 5.72 -15.81
N PHE A 55 2.50 6.44 -15.29
CA PHE A 55 3.76 6.68 -15.99
C PHE A 55 4.52 5.38 -16.29
N LEU A 56 4.64 4.50 -15.31
CA LEU A 56 5.35 3.23 -15.47
C LEU A 56 4.61 2.26 -16.40
N GLU A 57 3.28 2.22 -16.33
CA GLU A 57 2.48 1.44 -17.29
C GLU A 57 2.70 1.92 -18.73
N ASN A 58 2.67 3.24 -18.95
CA ASN A 58 2.89 3.80 -20.29
C ASN A 58 4.29 3.51 -20.84
N GLN A 59 5.29 3.35 -19.98
CA GLN A 59 6.64 2.97 -20.39
C GLN A 59 6.73 1.50 -20.84
N ASP A 60 6.20 0.57 -20.05
CA ASP A 60 6.19 -0.86 -20.38
C ASP A 60 5.12 -1.57 -19.54
N PRO A 61 3.96 -1.87 -20.11
CA PRO A 61 2.84 -2.51 -19.39
C PRO A 61 3.09 -4.00 -19.07
N ASN A 62 4.16 -4.62 -19.61
CA ASN A 62 4.46 -6.02 -19.39
C ASN A 62 5.46 -6.26 -18.25
N LYS A 63 5.97 -5.19 -17.66
CA LYS A 63 6.88 -5.29 -16.51
C LYS A 63 6.17 -4.94 -15.22
N ASP A 64 6.52 -5.66 -14.16
CA ASP A 64 5.99 -5.43 -12.83
C ASP A 64 6.32 -4.02 -12.32
N ILE A 65 5.43 -3.49 -11.50
CA ILE A 65 5.66 -2.31 -10.66
C ILE A 65 5.88 -2.80 -9.24
N ILE A 66 6.97 -2.39 -8.61
CA ILE A 66 7.29 -2.73 -7.23
C ILE A 66 6.81 -1.60 -6.32
N PHE A 67 5.85 -1.89 -5.45
CA PHE A 67 5.24 -0.93 -4.57
C PHE A 67 5.60 -1.21 -3.11
N TYR A 68 6.56 -0.46 -2.56
CA TYR A 68 6.93 -0.52 -1.15
C TYR A 68 5.98 0.31 -0.30
N ILE A 69 5.52 -0.27 0.82
CA ILE A 69 4.56 0.35 1.71
C ILE A 69 5.08 0.31 3.16
N ASN A 70 5.20 1.51 3.76
CA ASN A 70 5.48 1.73 5.17
C ASN A 70 4.63 2.92 5.65
N SER A 71 3.38 2.66 5.99
CA SER A 71 2.39 3.70 6.21
C SER A 71 1.40 3.32 7.32
N PRO A 72 1.00 4.28 8.17
CA PRO A 72 -0.05 4.06 9.16
C PRO A 72 -1.47 4.01 8.55
N GLY A 73 -1.60 4.23 7.24
CA GLY A 73 -2.89 4.36 6.57
C GLY A 73 -3.32 5.81 6.40
N GLY A 74 -4.62 6.07 6.36
CA GLY A 74 -5.16 7.42 6.17
C GLY A 74 -6.52 7.43 5.48
N SER A 75 -6.73 8.37 4.57
CA SER A 75 -8.00 8.60 3.88
C SER A 75 -8.42 7.38 3.04
N VAL A 76 -9.66 6.97 3.24
CA VAL A 76 -10.26 5.83 2.50
C VAL A 76 -10.44 6.15 1.02
N TYR A 77 -10.86 7.37 0.69
CA TYR A 77 -11.05 7.78 -0.70
C TYR A 77 -9.73 7.82 -1.47
N ASP A 78 -8.68 8.31 -0.84
CA ASP A 78 -7.34 8.37 -1.43
C ASP A 78 -6.75 6.95 -1.58
N ALA A 79 -7.04 6.06 -0.62
CA ALA A 79 -6.69 4.65 -0.75
C ALA A 79 -7.43 3.97 -1.92
N PHE A 80 -8.71 4.29 -2.15
CA PHE A 80 -9.44 3.79 -3.31
C PHE A 80 -8.89 4.32 -4.63
N ALA A 81 -8.44 5.58 -4.69
CA ALA A 81 -7.80 6.12 -5.90
C ALA A 81 -6.55 5.30 -6.28
N ILE A 82 -5.71 4.96 -5.28
CA ILE A 82 -4.55 4.08 -5.50
C ILE A 82 -5.01 2.67 -5.88
N TYR A 83 -5.95 2.09 -5.12
CA TYR A 83 -6.46 0.75 -5.34
C TYR A 83 -7.03 0.56 -6.75
N ASP A 84 -7.93 1.45 -7.17
CA ASP A 84 -8.55 1.38 -8.50
C ASP A 84 -7.48 1.49 -9.59
N THR A 85 -6.47 2.33 -9.40
CA THR A 85 -5.33 2.42 -10.33
C THR A 85 -4.53 1.12 -10.36
N MET A 86 -4.25 0.49 -9.20
CA MET A 86 -3.58 -0.82 -9.13
C MET A 86 -4.34 -1.91 -9.91
N GLN A 87 -5.68 -1.84 -9.92
CA GLN A 87 -6.52 -2.81 -10.65
C GLN A 87 -6.69 -2.44 -12.13
N PHE A 88 -6.53 -1.17 -12.48
CA PHE A 88 -6.72 -0.65 -13.84
C PHE A 88 -5.50 -0.88 -14.74
N VAL A 89 -4.29 -0.69 -14.20
CA VAL A 89 -3.05 -0.87 -14.97
C VAL A 89 -2.83 -2.33 -15.35
N LYS A 90 -2.23 -2.58 -16.51
CA LYS A 90 -1.91 -3.93 -16.99
C LYS A 90 -0.69 -4.54 -16.30
N SER A 91 0.23 -3.69 -15.85
CA SER A 91 1.41 -4.13 -15.10
C SER A 91 0.99 -4.85 -13.82
N ASP A 92 1.58 -5.99 -13.51
CA ASP A 92 1.43 -6.61 -12.20
C ASP A 92 2.02 -5.71 -11.12
N ILE A 93 1.30 -5.57 -10.01
CA ILE A 93 1.75 -4.78 -8.87
C ILE A 93 2.29 -5.71 -7.78
N GLN A 94 3.61 -5.73 -7.61
CA GLN A 94 4.24 -6.40 -6.48
C GLN A 94 4.23 -5.49 -5.27
N THR A 95 3.45 -5.81 -4.24
CA THR A 95 3.45 -5.06 -2.99
C THR A 95 4.45 -5.63 -2.00
N ILE A 96 5.23 -4.76 -1.35
CA ILE A 96 6.22 -5.15 -0.34
C ILE A 96 6.02 -4.29 0.90
N GLY A 97 5.54 -4.90 1.98
CA GLY A 97 5.41 -4.23 3.27
C GLY A 97 6.72 -4.24 4.06
N ILE A 98 7.10 -3.06 4.56
CA ILE A 98 8.24 -2.85 5.46
C ILE A 98 7.78 -2.03 6.66
N GLY A 99 8.27 -2.31 7.86
CA GLY A 99 7.87 -1.59 9.06
C GLY A 99 6.39 -1.81 9.40
N VAL A 100 5.53 -0.83 9.18
CA VAL A 100 4.10 -0.88 9.51
C VAL A 100 3.22 -0.71 8.28
N GLN A 101 2.17 -1.53 8.19
CA GLN A 101 1.08 -1.36 7.24
C GLN A 101 -0.23 -1.41 8.03
N ALA A 102 -0.77 -0.24 8.34
CA ALA A 102 -1.99 -0.16 9.13
C ALA A 102 -3.15 0.45 8.33
N SER A 103 -4.39 0.01 8.61
CA SER A 103 -5.60 0.62 8.06
C SER A 103 -5.61 0.60 6.51
N ALA A 104 -5.74 1.77 5.87
CA ALA A 104 -5.67 1.92 4.41
C ALA A 104 -4.39 1.33 3.79
N ALA A 105 -3.25 1.36 4.49
CA ALA A 105 -2.00 0.76 4.00
C ALA A 105 -2.04 -0.77 3.99
N ALA A 106 -2.69 -1.41 4.97
CA ALA A 106 -2.92 -2.86 4.97
C ALA A 106 -3.86 -3.28 3.83
N PHE A 107 -4.87 -2.48 3.55
CA PHE A 107 -5.76 -2.64 2.42
C PHE A 107 -4.98 -2.60 1.10
N LEU A 108 -4.15 -1.58 0.87
CA LEU A 108 -3.31 -1.46 -0.32
C LEU A 108 -2.30 -2.61 -0.44
N LEU A 109 -1.65 -3.01 0.66
CA LEU A 109 -0.74 -4.15 0.69
C LEU A 109 -1.41 -5.43 0.19
N SER A 110 -2.64 -5.70 0.67
CA SER A 110 -3.40 -6.90 0.29
C SER A 110 -3.90 -6.87 -1.16
N SER A 111 -3.88 -5.69 -1.79
CA SER A 111 -4.45 -5.44 -3.13
C SER A 111 -3.44 -5.62 -4.27
N GLY A 112 -2.20 -5.98 -3.97
CA GLY A 112 -1.21 -6.36 -4.98
C GLY A 112 -1.60 -7.62 -5.75
N THR A 113 -0.90 -7.88 -6.85
CA THR A 113 -1.11 -9.07 -7.66
C THR A 113 -0.89 -10.33 -6.83
N LYS A 114 -1.83 -11.27 -6.87
CA LYS A 114 -1.77 -12.51 -6.09
C LYS A 114 -0.50 -13.29 -6.42
N GLY A 115 0.20 -13.76 -5.39
CA GLY A 115 1.52 -14.39 -5.49
C GLY A 115 2.69 -13.41 -5.41
N LYS A 116 2.42 -12.09 -5.51
CA LYS A 116 3.41 -11.00 -5.49
C LYS A 116 3.25 -10.05 -4.29
N ARG A 117 2.49 -10.45 -3.26
CA ARG A 117 2.28 -9.65 -2.03
C ARG A 117 3.23 -10.15 -0.94
N LEU A 118 4.15 -9.30 -0.52
CA LEU A 118 5.30 -9.69 0.29
C LEU A 118 5.41 -8.86 1.57
N LEU A 119 5.98 -9.46 2.61
CA LEU A 119 6.36 -8.77 3.85
C LEU A 119 7.79 -9.06 4.25
N LEU A 120 8.46 -8.08 4.85
CA LEU A 120 9.69 -8.34 5.60
C LEU A 120 9.38 -8.95 6.98
N PRO A 121 10.32 -9.70 7.59
CA PRO A 121 10.05 -10.54 8.78
C PRO A 121 9.51 -9.79 10.01
N HIS A 122 9.95 -8.54 10.20
CA HIS A 122 9.58 -7.72 11.34
C HIS A 122 8.48 -6.69 11.02
N SER A 123 7.86 -6.79 9.84
CA SER A 123 6.73 -5.95 9.49
C SER A 123 5.50 -6.33 10.29
N THR A 124 4.68 -5.33 10.60
CA THR A 124 3.44 -5.49 11.33
C THR A 124 2.29 -4.95 10.51
N VAL A 125 1.21 -5.73 10.41
CA VAL A 125 0.00 -5.34 9.66
C VAL A 125 -1.16 -5.14 10.62
N MET A 126 -1.98 -4.11 10.39
CA MET A 126 -3.19 -3.87 11.16
C MET A 126 -4.38 -3.57 10.25
N ILE A 127 -5.47 -4.26 10.48
CA ILE A 127 -6.75 -3.99 9.83
C ILE A 127 -7.76 -3.49 10.86
N HIS A 128 -8.58 -2.54 10.46
CA HIS A 128 -9.72 -2.05 11.24
C HIS A 128 -10.77 -1.39 10.32
N GLN A 129 -11.96 -1.15 10.87
CA GLN A 129 -13.02 -0.44 10.17
C GLN A 129 -12.68 1.06 9.98
N PRO A 130 -13.26 1.74 8.98
CA PRO A 130 -13.11 3.19 8.83
C PRO A 130 -13.51 3.92 10.10
N SER A 131 -12.74 4.94 10.47
CA SER A 131 -13.09 5.88 11.53
C SER A 131 -13.52 7.21 10.94
N SER A 132 -14.48 7.89 11.58
CA SER A 132 -14.85 9.25 11.25
C SER A 132 -14.47 10.17 12.40
N ALA A 133 -13.86 11.31 12.07
CA ALA A 133 -13.55 12.37 13.01
C ALA A 133 -14.64 13.45 13.01
N SER A 134 -15.94 13.07 12.89
CA SER A 134 -17.04 14.01 12.89
C SER A 134 -17.11 14.75 14.23
N GLY A 135 -16.84 16.05 14.18
CA GLY A 135 -17.04 16.97 15.29
C GLY A 135 -18.55 17.31 15.46
N ARG A 136 -18.86 18.50 16.01
CA ARG A 136 -20.23 18.99 16.07
C ARG A 136 -20.78 19.20 14.65
N ALA A 137 -21.83 18.46 14.28
CA ALA A 137 -22.54 18.57 13.01
C ALA A 137 -24.05 18.56 13.26
N LYS A 138 -24.83 19.01 12.28
CA LYS A 138 -26.30 18.89 12.31
C LYS A 138 -26.67 17.40 12.26
N ILE A 139 -27.80 17.04 12.87
CA ILE A 139 -28.26 15.63 12.91
C ILE A 139 -28.39 15.03 11.50
N SER A 140 -28.93 15.80 10.55
CA SER A 140 -29.07 15.36 9.16
C SER A 140 -27.73 15.12 8.48
N ASP A 141 -26.71 15.91 8.77
CA ASP A 141 -25.36 15.76 8.23
C ASP A 141 -24.71 14.49 8.82
N LEU A 142 -24.89 14.24 10.14
CA LEU A 142 -24.40 13.01 10.80
C LEU A 142 -25.05 11.74 10.22
N GLU A 143 -26.34 11.81 9.85
CA GLU A 143 -27.03 10.67 9.19
C GLU A 143 -26.43 10.39 7.81
N ILE A 144 -26.14 11.43 7.04
CA ILE A 144 -25.49 11.30 5.71
C ILE A 144 -24.09 10.70 5.87
N ASP A 145 -23.29 11.24 6.79
CA ASP A 145 -21.93 10.77 7.05
C ASP A 145 -21.91 9.32 7.53
N LEU A 146 -22.84 8.94 8.42
CA LEU A 146 -22.97 7.57 8.89
C LEU A 146 -23.32 6.61 7.75
N ARG A 147 -24.27 6.98 6.88
CA ARG A 147 -24.66 6.16 5.74
C ARG A 147 -23.48 5.93 4.78
N GLU A 148 -22.71 6.97 4.49
CA GLU A 148 -21.53 6.87 3.66
C GLU A 148 -20.44 6.05 4.35
N GLY A 149 -20.19 6.25 5.64
CA GLY A 149 -19.23 5.45 6.41
C GLY A 149 -19.58 3.96 6.39
N LEU A 150 -20.86 3.60 6.54
CA LEU A 150 -21.32 2.21 6.45
C LEU A 150 -21.13 1.63 5.03
N ARG A 151 -21.35 2.43 3.99
CA ARG A 151 -21.10 2.03 2.60
C ARG A 151 -19.62 1.72 2.38
N LEU A 152 -18.74 2.60 2.84
CA LEU A 152 -17.28 2.43 2.73
C LEU A 152 -16.79 1.22 3.54
N LYS A 153 -17.28 1.05 4.78
CA LYS A 153 -16.97 -0.14 5.61
C LYS A 153 -17.32 -1.43 4.89
N LYS A 154 -18.53 -1.51 4.31
CA LYS A 154 -18.96 -2.69 3.57
C LYS A 154 -18.04 -2.97 2.39
N LEU A 155 -17.74 -1.95 1.57
CA LEU A 155 -16.89 -2.09 0.39
C LEU A 155 -15.47 -2.54 0.74
N LEU A 156 -14.87 -1.95 1.78
CA LEU A 156 -13.53 -2.35 2.26
C LEU A 156 -13.52 -3.81 2.73
N ASN A 157 -14.52 -4.24 3.49
CA ASN A 157 -14.63 -5.62 3.98
C ASN A 157 -14.82 -6.61 2.83
N GLU A 158 -15.62 -6.29 1.82
CA GLU A 158 -15.81 -7.12 0.63
C GLU A 158 -14.51 -7.29 -0.17
N ILE A 159 -13.74 -6.19 -0.34
CA ILE A 159 -12.44 -6.24 -1.03
C ILE A 159 -11.43 -7.04 -0.20
N LEU A 160 -11.32 -6.79 1.11
CA LEU A 160 -10.44 -7.54 2.00
C LEU A 160 -10.79 -9.04 2.01
N ALA A 161 -12.07 -9.40 2.08
CA ALA A 161 -12.51 -10.79 2.02
C ALA A 161 -12.08 -11.47 0.71
N ARG A 162 -12.25 -10.77 -0.42
CA ARG A 162 -11.80 -11.26 -1.73
C ARG A 162 -10.28 -11.42 -1.80
N ASN A 163 -9.52 -10.44 -1.32
CA ASN A 163 -8.06 -10.44 -1.39
C ASN A 163 -7.44 -11.51 -0.48
N THR A 164 -8.03 -11.74 0.70
CA THR A 164 -7.52 -12.67 1.70
C THR A 164 -8.06 -14.08 1.55
N GLY A 165 -9.19 -14.25 0.89
CA GLY A 165 -9.93 -15.53 0.83
C GLY A 165 -10.66 -15.86 2.13
N GLN A 166 -10.74 -14.92 3.09
CA GLN A 166 -11.49 -15.11 4.32
C GLN A 166 -13.00 -14.91 4.08
N PRO A 167 -13.87 -15.60 4.84
CA PRO A 167 -15.29 -15.28 4.87
C PRO A 167 -15.51 -13.82 5.29
N ILE A 168 -16.45 -13.14 4.64
CA ILE A 168 -16.75 -11.72 4.94
C ILE A 168 -17.10 -11.51 6.42
N SER A 169 -17.84 -12.42 7.02
CA SER A 169 -18.21 -12.37 8.45
C SER A 169 -17.00 -12.42 9.39
N ARG A 170 -15.92 -13.09 8.97
CA ARG A 170 -14.65 -13.09 9.71
C ARG A 170 -13.94 -11.76 9.58
N VAL A 171 -13.85 -11.21 8.37
CA VAL A 171 -13.25 -9.89 8.13
C VAL A 171 -13.99 -8.81 8.89
N GLU A 172 -15.33 -8.80 8.87
CA GLU A 172 -16.17 -7.86 9.62
C GLU A 172 -15.90 -7.92 11.13
N LYS A 173 -15.78 -9.14 11.67
CA LYS A 173 -15.48 -9.35 13.09
C LYS A 173 -14.08 -8.89 13.47
N ASP A 174 -13.08 -9.30 12.68
CA ASP A 174 -11.68 -9.02 12.99
C ASP A 174 -11.35 -7.53 12.77
N ALA A 175 -11.93 -6.88 11.75
CA ALA A 175 -11.74 -5.46 11.49
C ALA A 175 -12.67 -4.53 12.31
N ASP A 176 -13.48 -5.04 13.23
CA ASP A 176 -14.33 -4.17 14.07
C ASP A 176 -13.51 -3.29 15.02
N ARG A 177 -12.35 -3.77 15.44
CA ARG A 177 -11.34 -3.05 16.21
C ARG A 177 -9.97 -3.27 15.60
N ASP A 178 -8.96 -2.61 16.13
CA ASP A 178 -7.58 -2.78 15.68
C ASP A 178 -7.15 -4.23 15.81
N TYR A 179 -6.96 -4.89 14.69
CA TYR A 179 -6.51 -6.28 14.62
C TYR A 179 -5.08 -6.34 14.07
N TRP A 180 -4.14 -6.46 14.98
CA TRP A 180 -2.72 -6.49 14.70
C TRP A 180 -2.23 -7.88 14.36
N MET A 181 -1.36 -7.98 13.36
CA MET A 181 -0.78 -9.22 12.87
C MET A 181 0.72 -9.06 12.65
N THR A 182 1.49 -10.05 13.11
CA THR A 182 2.88 -10.24 12.68
C THR A 182 2.92 -10.65 11.20
N ALA A 183 4.11 -10.60 10.59
CA ALA A 183 4.27 -10.98 9.18
C ALA A 183 3.78 -12.42 8.91
N THR A 184 4.05 -13.36 9.81
CA THR A 184 3.62 -14.77 9.69
C THR A 184 2.09 -14.91 9.82
N GLU A 185 1.47 -14.15 10.72
CA GLU A 185 0.01 -14.15 10.88
C GLU A 185 -0.69 -13.52 9.66
N ALA A 186 -0.11 -12.45 9.08
CA ALA A 186 -0.63 -11.83 7.87
C ALA A 186 -0.62 -12.78 6.66
N VAL A 187 0.40 -13.64 6.53
CA VAL A 187 0.41 -14.73 5.53
C VAL A 187 -0.71 -15.74 5.81
N LYS A 188 -0.85 -16.20 7.04
CA LYS A 188 -1.92 -17.16 7.43
C LYS A 188 -3.31 -16.59 7.23
N TYR A 189 -3.47 -15.29 7.41
CA TYR A 189 -4.72 -14.57 7.18
C TYR A 189 -5.01 -14.41 5.68
N GLY A 190 -3.98 -14.40 4.83
CA GLY A 190 -4.09 -14.23 3.39
C GLY A 190 -3.93 -12.78 2.91
N LEU A 191 -3.55 -11.86 3.79
CA LEU A 191 -3.26 -10.46 3.42
C LEU A 191 -2.07 -10.36 2.47
N VAL A 192 -1.09 -11.25 2.65
CA VAL A 192 0.10 -11.36 1.79
C VAL A 192 0.39 -12.81 1.46
N ASP A 193 1.23 -13.04 0.47
CA ASP A 193 1.52 -14.39 -0.03
C ASP A 193 2.71 -15.03 0.67
N LYS A 194 3.71 -14.24 1.07
CA LYS A 194 4.89 -14.76 1.79
C LYS A 194 5.67 -13.68 2.56
N VAL A 195 6.42 -14.16 3.55
CA VAL A 195 7.50 -13.40 4.19
C VAL A 195 8.80 -13.66 3.46
N ILE A 196 9.61 -12.61 3.22
CA ILE A 196 10.96 -12.72 2.61
C ILE A 196 12.03 -12.34 3.63
N ASP A 197 12.81 -13.33 4.08
CA ASP A 197 13.85 -13.13 5.08
C ASP A 197 15.10 -12.42 4.52
N SER A 198 15.44 -12.70 3.27
CA SER A 198 16.51 -12.00 2.56
C SER A 198 16.42 -12.24 1.05
N ARG A 199 16.95 -11.31 0.26
CA ARG A 199 17.08 -11.52 -1.19
C ARG A 199 17.88 -12.76 -1.54
N LYS A 200 18.91 -13.08 -0.77
CA LYS A 200 19.74 -14.28 -0.96
C LYS A 200 18.94 -15.60 -0.82
N LEU A 201 18.02 -15.64 0.14
CA LEU A 201 17.13 -16.80 0.33
C LEU A 201 16.08 -16.91 -0.78
N ALA A 202 15.53 -15.79 -1.23
CA ALA A 202 14.57 -15.75 -2.33
C ALA A 202 15.18 -16.28 -3.65
N GLU A 203 16.40 -15.85 -3.98
CA GLU A 203 17.13 -16.30 -5.17
C GLU A 203 17.49 -17.80 -5.13
N GLN A 204 17.80 -18.34 -3.95
CA GLN A 204 18.09 -19.78 -3.78
C GLN A 204 16.84 -20.66 -3.97
N THR A 205 15.67 -20.12 -3.62
CA THR A 205 14.39 -20.84 -3.80
C THR A 205 13.99 -20.86 -5.28
N GLN A 206 14.24 -19.79 -6.02
CA GLN A 206 13.97 -19.73 -7.47
C GLN A 206 14.92 -20.60 -8.31
N LYS A 207 16.16 -20.81 -7.85
CA LYS A 207 17.13 -21.68 -8.54
C LYS A 207 16.90 -23.19 -8.31
N LYS A 208 16.04 -23.54 -7.36
CA LYS A 208 15.72 -24.95 -7.01
C LYS A 208 14.34 -25.40 -7.52
N ALA A 209 13.55 -24.51 -8.11
CA ALA A 209 12.26 -24.78 -8.75
C ALA A 209 12.42 -24.81 -10.28
#